data_1586a64f763e0510b68d7c6639d8e025
#
_entry.id   1586a64f763e0510b68d7c6639d8e025
#
_cell.length_a   1.000
_cell.length_b   1.000
_cell.length_c   1.000
_cell.angle_alpha   90.00
_cell.angle_beta   90.00
_cell.angle_gamma   90.00
#
_symmetry.space_group_name_H-M   'P 1'
#
loop_
_entity.id
_entity.type
_entity.pdbx_description
1 polymer ?
#
loop_
_entity_poly.entity_id
_entity_poly.type
_entity_poly.pdbx_seq_one_letter_code
_entity_poly.pdbx_strand_id
1 'polypeptide(L)'
;MPIQIVEIPNHQNKVRLRVAHGHFATSHSHINYYIDLTMTKHRLSEARIAAEELCGMYKNSTIVDSILCLDGTEVLGACMASALSEAGFRSMNAHQTIYVVTPEHTSGSQLIFRDNIAPMIVGKHVLVLAASLATGFTARSAIEAIRYYSGVPAGVSAIFSAIDECEGFPVKSVFTVKENLPDYVSCSSHNCPMCKAGEKLTGLVNSHGVSSF
;
A
#
# COMPACT_ATOMS: atom_id res chain seq x y z
N MET A 1 -14.46 -18.14 16.29
CA MET A 1 -14.64 -17.02 17.24
C MET A 1 -14.61 -15.71 16.46
N PRO A 2 -15.38 -14.68 16.86
CA PRO A 2 -15.29 -13.39 16.17
C PRO A 2 -13.86 -12.82 16.31
N ILE A 3 -13.34 -12.29 15.22
CA ILE A 3 -12.02 -11.65 15.17
C ILE A 3 -12.10 -10.36 16.00
N GLN A 4 -11.25 -10.25 17.03
CA GLN A 4 -11.21 -9.06 17.88
C GLN A 4 -10.28 -8.02 17.26
N ILE A 5 -10.85 -6.90 16.81
CA ILE A 5 -10.09 -5.77 16.24
C ILE A 5 -9.61 -4.85 17.37
N VAL A 6 -8.33 -4.50 17.33
CA VAL A 6 -7.69 -3.49 18.18
C VAL A 6 -7.27 -2.31 17.30
N GLU A 7 -7.43 -1.09 17.80
CA GLU A 7 -7.02 0.13 17.10
C GLU A 7 -5.71 0.67 17.67
N ILE A 8 -4.72 0.87 16.80
CA ILE A 8 -3.41 1.45 17.13
C ILE A 8 -3.33 2.81 16.43
N PRO A 9 -3.20 3.93 17.15
CA PRO A 9 -3.07 5.23 16.53
C PRO A 9 -1.69 5.40 15.86
N ASN A 10 -1.61 6.21 14.78
CA ASN A 10 -0.34 6.69 14.28
C ASN A 10 0.28 7.71 15.28
N HIS A 11 1.54 8.09 15.07
CA HIS A 11 2.26 9.03 15.93
C HIS A 11 1.56 10.40 16.07
N GLN A 12 0.73 10.82 15.11
CA GLN A 12 -0.06 12.05 15.19
C GLN A 12 -1.46 11.85 15.79
N ASN A 13 -1.84 10.61 16.13
CA ASN A 13 -3.17 10.22 16.62
C ASN A 13 -4.34 10.62 15.70
N LYS A 14 -4.07 10.74 14.40
CA LYS A 14 -5.06 11.16 13.40
C LYS A 14 -5.65 10.02 12.59
N VAL A 15 -4.88 8.96 12.37
CA VAL A 15 -5.28 7.74 11.67
C VAL A 15 -5.11 6.56 12.60
N ARG A 16 -5.96 5.54 12.47
CA ARG A 16 -5.91 4.33 13.29
C ARG A 16 -5.66 3.10 12.43
N LEU A 17 -4.65 2.34 12.79
CA LEU A 17 -4.41 1.01 12.26
C LEU A 17 -5.31 0.02 13.00
N ARG A 18 -6.17 -0.68 12.28
CA ARG A 18 -7.05 -1.71 12.83
C ARG A 18 -6.41 -3.06 12.61
N VAL A 19 -6.16 -3.78 13.69
CA VAL A 19 -5.46 -5.07 13.64
C VAL A 19 -6.15 -6.12 14.48
N ALA A 20 -5.99 -7.39 14.09
CA ALA A 20 -6.39 -8.51 14.91
C ALA A 20 -5.26 -9.52 14.99
N HIS A 21 -4.90 -9.94 16.20
CA HIS A 21 -3.92 -11.01 16.43
C HIS A 21 -4.53 -12.38 16.13
N GLY A 22 -3.75 -13.26 15.51
CA GLY A 22 -4.15 -14.62 15.17
C GLY A 22 -3.21 -15.25 14.16
N HIS A 23 -3.54 -16.44 13.68
CA HIS A 23 -2.80 -17.13 12.61
C HIS A 23 -3.57 -17.02 11.31
N PHE A 24 -3.08 -16.19 10.40
CA PHE A 24 -3.74 -15.92 9.10
C PHE A 24 -2.87 -16.37 7.94
N ALA A 25 -3.52 -16.85 6.88
CA ALA A 25 -2.86 -17.17 5.62
C ALA A 25 -3.23 -16.17 4.54
N THR A 26 -2.21 -15.69 3.81
CA THR A 26 -2.34 -14.92 2.57
C THR A 26 -2.01 -15.82 1.38
N SER A 27 -2.07 -15.31 0.16
CA SER A 27 -1.65 -16.05 -1.04
C SER A 27 -0.16 -16.44 -1.04
N HIS A 28 0.69 -15.75 -0.27
CA HIS A 28 2.14 -15.91 -0.33
C HIS A 28 2.80 -16.16 1.03
N SER A 29 2.11 -15.92 2.13
CA SER A 29 2.69 -15.98 3.47
C SER A 29 1.66 -16.30 4.55
N HIS A 30 2.16 -16.75 5.71
CA HIS A 30 1.42 -16.76 6.97
C HIS A 30 1.84 -15.55 7.80
N ILE A 31 0.87 -14.95 8.46
CA ILE A 31 1.04 -13.72 9.27
C ILE A 31 0.34 -13.89 10.61
N ASN A 32 0.88 -13.26 11.66
CA ASN A 32 0.30 -13.29 13.01
C ASN A 32 -0.67 -12.12 13.28
N TYR A 33 -0.83 -11.19 12.35
CA TYR A 33 -1.79 -10.10 12.42
C TYR A 33 -2.57 -9.96 11.12
N TYR A 34 -3.88 -9.94 11.20
CA TYR A 34 -4.71 -9.34 10.16
C TYR A 34 -4.71 -7.82 10.31
N ILE A 35 -4.48 -7.11 9.22
CA ILE A 35 -4.43 -5.66 9.19
C ILE A 35 -5.62 -5.18 8.35
N ASP A 36 -6.59 -4.54 8.98
CA ASP A 36 -7.76 -4.00 8.33
C ASP A 36 -7.53 -2.53 7.93
N LEU A 37 -7.36 -2.33 6.65
CA LEU A 37 -7.17 -1.01 6.04
C LEU A 37 -8.42 -0.49 5.33
N THR A 38 -9.55 -1.17 5.48
CA THR A 38 -10.80 -0.88 4.76
C THR A 38 -11.22 0.58 4.95
N MET A 39 -11.22 1.07 6.18
CA MET A 39 -11.66 2.44 6.45
C MET A 39 -10.69 3.48 5.86
N THR A 40 -9.39 3.25 5.95
CA THR A 40 -8.38 4.16 5.39
C THR A 40 -8.39 4.16 3.86
N LYS A 41 -8.76 3.03 3.22
CA LYS A 41 -8.91 2.94 1.76
C LYS A 41 -10.18 3.59 1.25
N HIS A 42 -11.31 3.43 1.94
CA HIS A 42 -12.63 3.72 1.38
C HIS A 42 -13.36 4.90 2.04
N ARG A 43 -13.03 5.26 3.28
CA ARG A 43 -13.65 6.37 3.98
C ARG A 43 -12.90 7.67 3.70
N LEU A 44 -13.53 8.60 2.98
CA LEU A 44 -12.92 9.85 2.52
C LEU A 44 -12.19 10.62 3.63
N SER A 45 -12.76 10.70 4.83
CA SER A 45 -12.14 11.44 5.95
C SER A 45 -10.82 10.82 6.40
N GLU A 46 -10.72 9.50 6.48
CA GLU A 46 -9.48 8.79 6.85
C GLU A 46 -8.48 8.81 5.69
N ALA A 47 -8.96 8.60 4.44
CA ALA A 47 -8.13 8.68 3.25
C ALA A 47 -7.46 10.04 3.09
N ARG A 48 -8.17 11.14 3.34
CA ARG A 48 -7.58 12.50 3.29
C ARG A 48 -6.46 12.69 4.29
N ILE A 49 -6.65 12.26 5.54
CA ILE A 49 -5.63 12.41 6.58
C ILE A 49 -4.38 11.57 6.23
N ALA A 50 -4.58 10.32 5.81
CA ALA A 50 -3.48 9.47 5.36
C ALA A 50 -2.75 10.04 4.12
N ALA A 51 -3.51 10.60 3.17
CA ALA A 51 -2.96 11.27 2.00
C ALA A 51 -2.11 12.48 2.35
N GLU A 52 -2.56 13.34 3.25
CA GLU A 52 -1.79 14.51 3.72
C GLU A 52 -0.46 14.08 4.33
N GLU A 53 -0.45 13.03 5.15
CA GLU A 53 0.76 12.49 5.77
C GLU A 53 1.72 11.93 4.72
N LEU A 54 1.25 11.10 3.80
CA LEU A 54 2.07 10.54 2.72
C LEU A 54 2.58 11.65 1.78
N CYS A 55 1.73 12.61 1.41
CA CYS A 55 2.13 13.73 0.53
C CYS A 55 3.24 14.59 1.14
N GLY A 56 3.25 14.77 2.46
CA GLY A 56 4.32 15.48 3.15
C GLY A 56 5.73 14.93 2.85
N MET A 57 5.83 13.65 2.53
CA MET A 57 7.08 12.96 2.23
C MET A 57 7.56 13.14 0.77
N TYR A 58 6.68 13.63 -0.14
CA TYR A 58 6.98 13.78 -1.57
C TYR A 58 6.92 15.22 -2.07
N LYS A 59 6.12 16.05 -1.41
CA LYS A 59 5.70 17.38 -1.84
C LYS A 59 6.82 18.27 -2.39
N ASN A 60 7.99 18.24 -1.74
CA ASN A 60 9.10 19.14 -2.03
C ASN A 60 10.29 18.45 -2.73
N SER A 61 10.21 17.15 -2.99
CA SER A 61 11.35 16.36 -3.43
C SER A 61 11.11 15.48 -4.64
N THR A 62 9.85 15.29 -5.05
CA THR A 62 9.51 14.26 -6.04
C THR A 62 8.46 14.79 -7.01
N ILE A 63 8.75 14.67 -8.31
CA ILE A 63 7.76 14.89 -9.37
C ILE A 63 6.87 13.67 -9.43
N VAL A 64 5.56 13.88 -9.46
CA VAL A 64 4.54 12.83 -9.56
C VAL A 64 3.56 13.21 -10.67
N ASP A 65 3.62 12.52 -11.79
CA ASP A 65 2.69 12.70 -12.92
C ASP A 65 1.50 11.72 -12.79
N SER A 66 1.74 10.55 -12.18
CA SER A 66 0.73 9.50 -12.01
C SER A 66 0.91 8.78 -10.68
N ILE A 67 -0.21 8.38 -10.08
CA ILE A 67 -0.26 7.51 -8.91
C ILE A 67 -0.85 6.18 -9.35
N LEU A 68 -0.04 5.12 -9.28
CA LEU A 68 -0.46 3.75 -9.57
C LEU A 68 -1.03 3.11 -8.30
N CYS A 69 -2.34 2.99 -8.24
CA CYS A 69 -3.08 2.45 -7.11
C CYS A 69 -3.17 0.93 -7.17
N LEU A 70 -2.70 0.27 -6.12
CA LEU A 70 -2.79 -1.16 -5.91
C LEU A 70 -3.75 -1.46 -4.76
N ASP A 71 -4.33 -2.66 -4.73
CA ASP A 71 -5.13 -3.18 -3.61
C ASP A 71 -6.33 -2.31 -3.19
N GLY A 72 -6.93 -1.57 -4.12
CA GLY A 72 -8.12 -0.75 -3.86
C GLY A 72 -7.80 0.57 -3.15
N THR A 73 -6.66 1.21 -3.48
CA THR A 73 -6.24 2.50 -2.88
C THR A 73 -6.64 3.73 -3.70
N GLU A 74 -7.59 3.62 -4.64
CA GLU A 74 -7.96 4.69 -5.56
C GLU A 74 -8.48 5.94 -4.85
N VAL A 75 -9.28 5.78 -3.79
CA VAL A 75 -9.79 6.92 -3.00
C VAL A 75 -8.64 7.65 -2.31
N LEU A 76 -7.71 6.89 -1.73
CA LEU A 76 -6.48 7.44 -1.14
C LEU A 76 -5.62 8.12 -2.21
N GLY A 77 -5.44 7.47 -3.37
CA GLY A 77 -4.69 8.01 -4.51
C GLY A 77 -5.28 9.32 -5.02
N ALA A 78 -6.61 9.43 -5.13
CA ALA A 78 -7.29 10.66 -5.51
C ALA A 78 -7.08 11.78 -4.47
N CYS A 79 -7.13 11.46 -3.18
CA CYS A 79 -6.82 12.41 -2.12
C CYS A 79 -5.35 12.87 -2.17
N MET A 80 -4.41 11.96 -2.46
CA MET A 80 -3.00 12.30 -2.64
C MET A 80 -2.78 13.18 -3.87
N ALA A 81 -3.40 12.88 -5.00
CA ALA A 81 -3.32 13.68 -6.21
C ALA A 81 -3.81 15.11 -5.96
N SER A 82 -4.96 15.27 -5.29
CA SER A 82 -5.48 16.59 -4.87
C SER A 82 -4.47 17.31 -3.97
N ALA A 83 -4.01 16.68 -2.90
CA ALA A 83 -3.10 17.29 -1.93
C ALA A 83 -1.73 17.68 -2.52
N LEU A 84 -1.21 16.91 -3.49
CA LEU A 84 0.03 17.23 -4.20
C LEU A 84 -0.17 18.41 -5.17
N SER A 85 -1.31 18.46 -5.88
CA SER A 85 -1.63 19.51 -6.86
C SER A 85 -1.96 20.86 -6.20
N GLU A 86 -2.58 20.84 -5.02
CA GLU A 86 -2.92 22.04 -4.23
C GLU A 86 -1.75 22.59 -3.42
N ALA A 87 -0.63 21.94 -3.47
CA ALA A 87 0.51 22.32 -2.67
C ALA A 87 1.07 23.69 -3.05
N GLY A 88 1.37 24.51 -2.03
CA GLY A 88 1.85 25.87 -2.16
C GLY A 88 3.22 26.01 -2.86
N PHE A 89 3.77 27.20 -2.87
CA PHE A 89 4.95 27.66 -3.63
C PHE A 89 6.20 26.71 -3.66
N ARG A 90 6.36 25.83 -2.69
CA ARG A 90 7.49 24.89 -2.64
C ARG A 90 7.18 23.50 -3.20
N SER A 91 5.96 23.24 -3.66
CA SER A 91 5.61 21.94 -4.19
C SER A 91 6.07 21.80 -5.63
N MET A 92 6.78 20.71 -5.92
CA MET A 92 7.17 20.37 -7.30
C MET A 92 5.97 20.00 -8.19
N ASN A 93 4.82 19.70 -7.58
CA ASN A 93 3.61 19.23 -8.27
C ASN A 93 2.48 20.30 -8.28
N ALA A 94 2.77 21.53 -7.82
CA ALA A 94 1.76 22.59 -7.79
C ALA A 94 1.17 22.83 -9.18
N HIS A 95 -0.17 22.85 -9.25
CA HIS A 95 -0.94 23.06 -10.48
C HIS A 95 -0.73 22.01 -11.59
N GLN A 96 -0.11 20.86 -11.27
CA GLN A 96 0.01 19.75 -12.22
C GLN A 96 -1.26 18.88 -12.19
N THR A 97 -1.59 18.30 -13.35
CA THR A 97 -2.60 17.25 -13.42
C THR A 97 -1.93 15.92 -13.11
N ILE A 98 -2.39 15.27 -12.04
CA ILE A 98 -1.88 13.96 -11.62
C ILE A 98 -2.93 12.92 -11.97
N TYR A 99 -2.53 11.89 -12.72
CA TYR A 99 -3.40 10.77 -13.04
C TYR A 99 -3.46 9.78 -11.86
N VAL A 100 -4.63 9.23 -11.62
CA VAL A 100 -4.83 8.12 -10.66
C VAL A 100 -5.25 6.92 -11.46
N VAL A 101 -4.40 5.90 -11.50
CA VAL A 101 -4.56 4.75 -12.39
C VAL A 101 -4.45 3.44 -11.62
N THR A 102 -5.14 2.41 -12.11
CA THR A 102 -5.04 1.05 -11.60
C THR A 102 -4.57 0.14 -12.72
N PRO A 103 -3.71 -0.85 -12.43
CA PRO A 103 -3.34 -1.86 -13.39
C PRO A 103 -4.43 -2.91 -13.51
N GLU A 104 -4.44 -3.61 -14.62
CA GLU A 104 -5.17 -4.87 -14.75
C GLU A 104 -4.20 -6.04 -14.44
N HIS A 105 -4.72 -7.08 -13.79
CA HIS A 105 -3.94 -8.30 -13.53
C HIS A 105 -4.30 -9.36 -14.58
N THR A 106 -3.29 -9.93 -15.21
CA THR A 106 -3.46 -11.13 -16.04
C THR A 106 -3.67 -12.36 -15.17
N SER A 107 -4.08 -13.48 -15.77
CA SER A 107 -4.18 -14.78 -15.09
C SER A 107 -2.84 -15.25 -14.49
N GLY A 108 -1.70 -14.75 -15.01
CA GLY A 108 -0.35 -14.99 -14.49
C GLY A 108 0.11 -13.97 -13.44
N SER A 109 -0.79 -13.16 -12.88
CA SER A 109 -0.49 -12.08 -11.91
C SER A 109 0.44 -10.97 -12.44
N GLN A 110 0.64 -10.88 -13.75
CA GLN A 110 1.36 -9.78 -14.36
C GLN A 110 0.48 -8.53 -14.40
N LEU A 111 1.07 -7.37 -14.19
CA LEU A 111 0.40 -6.09 -14.30
C LEU A 111 0.47 -5.58 -15.74
N ILE A 112 -0.66 -5.20 -16.29
CA ILE A 112 -0.77 -4.64 -17.63
C ILE A 112 -1.54 -3.32 -17.62
N PHE A 113 -1.20 -2.44 -18.57
CA PHE A 113 -1.94 -1.20 -18.83
C PHE A 113 -2.54 -1.28 -20.23
N ARG A 114 -3.86 -1.12 -20.33
CA ARG A 114 -4.56 -1.07 -21.62
C ARG A 114 -4.18 0.19 -22.38
N ASP A 115 -4.36 0.19 -23.69
CA ASP A 115 -3.96 1.28 -24.61
C ASP A 115 -4.48 2.66 -24.20
N ASN A 116 -5.65 2.73 -23.59
CA ASN A 116 -6.24 3.96 -23.07
C ASN A 116 -5.60 4.44 -21.74
N ILE A 117 -4.92 3.58 -21.01
CA ILE A 117 -4.24 3.88 -19.74
C ILE A 117 -2.73 4.05 -19.94
N ALA A 118 -2.15 3.32 -20.90
CA ALA A 118 -0.70 3.37 -21.15
C ALA A 118 -0.13 4.79 -21.32
N PRO A 119 -0.81 5.78 -21.98
CA PRO A 119 -0.33 7.16 -22.05
C PRO A 119 -0.17 7.88 -20.69
N MET A 120 -0.85 7.38 -19.65
CA MET A 120 -0.72 7.91 -18.28
C MET A 120 0.51 7.33 -17.54
N ILE A 121 1.22 6.40 -18.19
CA ILE A 121 2.42 5.74 -17.65
C ILE A 121 3.66 6.07 -18.50
N VAL A 122 3.53 6.02 -19.84
CA VAL A 122 4.64 6.23 -20.77
C VAL A 122 5.27 7.61 -20.57
N GLY A 123 6.56 7.65 -20.23
CA GLY A 123 7.32 8.89 -19.98
C GLY A 123 6.90 9.66 -18.72
N LYS A 124 6.07 9.08 -17.85
CA LYS A 124 5.55 9.71 -16.62
C LYS A 124 6.32 9.28 -15.39
N HIS A 125 6.44 10.19 -14.41
CA HIS A 125 6.92 9.85 -13.07
C HIS A 125 5.78 9.24 -12.27
N VAL A 126 5.89 7.93 -12.01
CA VAL A 126 4.79 7.13 -11.44
C VAL A 126 5.10 6.75 -10.00
N LEU A 127 4.28 7.24 -9.07
CA LEU A 127 4.31 6.86 -7.67
C LEU A 127 3.48 5.59 -7.45
N VAL A 128 4.07 4.52 -6.92
CA VAL A 128 3.36 3.31 -6.54
C VAL A 128 2.69 3.52 -5.18
N LEU A 129 1.38 3.25 -5.09
CA LEU A 129 0.61 3.33 -3.86
C LEU A 129 -0.07 1.99 -3.59
N ALA A 130 0.34 1.33 -2.51
CA ALA A 130 -0.23 0.06 -2.05
C ALA A 130 -1.01 0.22 -0.74
N ALA A 131 -1.92 -0.70 -0.46
CA ALA A 131 -2.57 -0.74 0.86
C ALA A 131 -1.58 -1.24 1.92
N SER A 132 -0.97 -2.39 1.69
CA SER A 132 0.02 -2.97 2.60
C SER A 132 1.17 -3.62 1.83
N LEU A 133 2.37 -3.53 2.40
CA LEU A 133 3.58 -4.16 1.87
C LEU A 133 4.17 -5.10 2.92
N ALA A 134 3.85 -6.39 2.83
CA ALA A 134 4.42 -7.41 3.71
C ALA A 134 5.79 -7.88 3.21
N THR A 135 5.91 -8.23 1.92
CA THR A 135 7.13 -8.74 1.29
C THR A 135 7.63 -7.87 0.14
N GLY A 136 6.84 -6.88 -0.28
CA GLY A 136 7.15 -6.01 -1.41
C GLY A 136 6.92 -6.64 -2.79
N PHE A 137 6.45 -7.88 -2.89
CA PHE A 137 6.26 -8.57 -4.17
C PHE A 137 5.37 -7.76 -5.14
N THR A 138 4.20 -7.30 -4.69
CA THR A 138 3.27 -6.53 -5.54
C THR A 138 3.87 -5.18 -5.97
N ALA A 139 4.59 -4.50 -5.07
CA ALA A 139 5.25 -3.24 -5.42
C ALA A 139 6.39 -3.44 -6.41
N ARG A 140 7.17 -4.52 -6.29
CA ARG A 140 8.20 -4.91 -7.26
C ARG A 140 7.59 -5.13 -8.63
N SER A 141 6.54 -5.94 -8.73
CA SER A 141 5.83 -6.19 -9.99
C SER A 141 5.29 -4.90 -10.61
N ALA A 142 4.82 -3.95 -9.78
CA ALA A 142 4.37 -2.64 -10.25
C ALA A 142 5.54 -1.80 -10.80
N ILE A 143 6.68 -1.76 -10.15
CA ILE A 143 7.89 -1.06 -10.62
C ILE A 143 8.37 -1.66 -11.93
N GLU A 144 8.40 -2.99 -12.06
CA GLU A 144 8.76 -3.70 -13.30
C GLU A 144 7.79 -3.36 -14.44
N ALA A 145 6.48 -3.35 -14.16
CA ALA A 145 5.47 -2.96 -15.15
C ALA A 145 5.64 -1.49 -15.59
N ILE A 146 5.85 -0.56 -14.66
CA ILE A 146 6.11 0.85 -15.00
C ILE A 146 7.31 0.97 -15.94
N ARG A 147 8.43 0.30 -15.63
CA ARG A 147 9.63 0.30 -16.47
C ARG A 147 9.38 -0.34 -17.85
N TYR A 148 8.63 -1.45 -17.88
CA TYR A 148 8.27 -2.13 -19.13
C TYR A 148 7.47 -1.21 -20.07
N TYR A 149 6.56 -0.40 -19.53
CA TYR A 149 5.81 0.60 -20.29
C TYR A 149 6.54 1.96 -20.44
N SER A 150 7.87 1.99 -20.25
CA SER A 150 8.69 3.20 -20.38
C SER A 150 8.29 4.34 -19.45
N GLY A 151 7.66 4.05 -18.32
CA GLY A 151 7.44 5.00 -17.23
C GLY A 151 8.68 5.12 -16.32
N VAL A 152 8.73 6.14 -15.50
CA VAL A 152 9.79 6.40 -14.54
C VAL A 152 9.23 6.18 -13.13
N PRO A 153 9.63 5.11 -12.39
CA PRO A 153 9.21 4.95 -11.01
C PRO A 153 9.69 6.14 -10.15
N ALA A 154 8.77 6.79 -9.45
CA ALA A 154 9.04 7.98 -8.63
C ALA A 154 9.15 7.68 -7.13
N GLY A 155 8.69 6.53 -6.68
CA GLY A 155 8.71 6.11 -5.29
C GLY A 155 7.70 5.03 -5.00
N VAL A 156 7.71 4.56 -3.74
CA VAL A 156 6.79 3.56 -3.22
C VAL A 156 6.17 4.05 -1.93
N SER A 157 4.84 4.04 -1.89
CA SER A 157 4.05 4.41 -0.71
C SER A 157 3.10 3.30 -0.31
N ALA A 158 2.79 3.23 0.98
CA ALA A 158 1.78 2.33 1.51
C ALA A 158 1.05 2.92 2.71
N ILE A 159 -0.12 2.38 3.05
CA ILE A 159 -0.74 2.69 4.35
C ILE A 159 0.04 1.97 5.45
N PHE A 160 0.36 0.69 5.25
CA PHE A 160 1.18 -0.11 6.17
C PHE A 160 2.35 -0.76 5.44
N SER A 161 3.55 -0.76 6.05
CA SER A 161 4.69 -1.47 5.49
C SER A 161 5.47 -2.27 6.54
N ALA A 162 5.81 -3.51 6.17
CA ALA A 162 6.73 -4.36 6.90
C ALA A 162 8.16 -4.34 6.32
N ILE A 163 8.37 -3.58 5.24
CA ILE A 163 9.67 -3.42 4.58
C ILE A 163 10.06 -1.95 4.52
N ASP A 164 11.34 -1.66 4.58
CA ASP A 164 11.87 -0.30 4.53
C ASP A 164 12.21 0.16 3.11
N GLU A 165 12.43 -0.79 2.18
CA GLU A 165 12.89 -0.52 0.82
C GLU A 165 12.30 -1.53 -0.17
N CYS A 166 12.03 -1.08 -1.40
CA CYS A 166 11.62 -1.90 -2.53
C CYS A 166 12.29 -1.41 -3.82
N GLU A 167 13.08 -2.26 -4.49
CA GLU A 167 13.75 -1.97 -5.77
C GLU A 167 14.58 -0.68 -5.78
N GLY A 168 15.28 -0.38 -4.67
CA GLY A 168 16.10 0.82 -4.50
C GLY A 168 15.32 2.07 -4.08
N PHE A 169 14.00 1.96 -3.88
CA PHE A 169 13.17 3.05 -3.35
C PHE A 169 12.86 2.84 -1.88
N PRO A 170 13.14 3.83 -1.00
CA PRO A 170 12.66 3.78 0.37
C PRO A 170 11.13 3.77 0.37
N VAL A 171 10.54 2.84 1.13
CA VAL A 171 9.09 2.76 1.29
C VAL A 171 8.63 3.81 2.29
N LYS A 172 7.72 4.68 1.86
CA LYS A 172 7.10 5.70 2.70
C LYS A 172 5.69 5.24 3.10
N SER A 173 5.43 5.10 4.38
CA SER A 173 4.16 4.60 4.88
C SER A 173 3.66 5.34 6.12
N VAL A 174 2.33 5.28 6.34
CA VAL A 174 1.67 5.86 7.52
C VAL A 174 1.97 5.02 8.76
N PHE A 175 2.03 3.69 8.58
CA PHE A 175 2.32 2.74 9.64
C PHE A 175 3.45 1.81 9.23
N THR A 176 4.33 1.50 10.19
CA THR A 176 5.44 0.56 10.01
C THR A 176 5.38 -0.55 11.05
N VAL A 177 6.00 -1.69 10.72
CA VAL A 177 6.20 -2.76 11.71
C VAL A 177 6.98 -2.23 12.91
N LYS A 178 8.06 -1.49 12.67
CA LYS A 178 8.97 -1.02 13.73
C LYS A 178 8.27 -0.16 14.78
N GLU A 179 7.34 0.68 14.35
CA GLU A 179 6.69 1.65 15.24
C GLU A 179 5.35 1.13 15.81
N ASN A 180 4.61 0.35 15.01
CA ASN A 180 3.22 0.05 15.32
C ASN A 180 2.96 -1.43 15.65
N LEU A 181 3.76 -2.36 15.10
CA LEU A 181 3.60 -3.80 15.30
C LEU A 181 4.96 -4.50 15.41
N PRO A 182 5.78 -4.23 16.44
CA PRO A 182 7.15 -4.76 16.53
C PRO A 182 7.23 -6.28 16.62
N ASP A 183 6.14 -6.95 17.00
CA ASP A 183 5.98 -8.39 17.04
C ASP A 183 5.32 -9.00 15.80
N TYR A 184 5.16 -8.20 14.72
CA TYR A 184 4.64 -8.68 13.45
C TYR A 184 5.55 -9.75 12.83
N VAL A 185 4.96 -10.88 12.48
CA VAL A 185 5.65 -11.99 11.81
C VAL A 185 4.96 -12.26 10.47
N SER A 186 5.76 -12.26 9.41
CA SER A 186 5.37 -12.75 8.09
C SER A 186 6.39 -13.79 7.63
N CYS A 187 5.93 -14.99 7.28
CA CYS A 187 6.79 -16.10 6.90
C CYS A 187 6.12 -16.99 5.85
N SER A 188 6.90 -17.78 5.14
CA SER A 188 6.33 -18.80 4.25
C SER A 188 5.60 -19.88 5.04
N SER A 189 4.59 -20.53 4.44
CA SER A 189 3.83 -21.61 5.08
C SER A 189 4.72 -22.73 5.62
N HIS A 190 5.80 -23.07 4.89
CA HIS A 190 6.75 -24.11 5.30
C HIS A 190 7.57 -23.76 6.54
N ASN A 191 7.82 -22.47 6.77
CA ASN A 191 8.64 -21.99 7.88
C ASN A 191 7.83 -21.29 8.97
N CYS A 192 6.51 -21.37 8.91
CA CYS A 192 5.63 -20.71 9.86
C CYS A 192 5.79 -21.28 11.28
N PRO A 193 6.19 -20.46 12.28
CA PRO A 193 6.32 -20.90 13.66
C PRO A 193 4.96 -21.30 14.27
N MET A 194 3.88 -20.64 13.89
CA MET A 194 2.51 -20.95 14.35
C MET A 194 2.05 -22.31 13.84
N CYS A 195 2.33 -22.65 12.55
CA CYS A 195 2.07 -23.99 12.03
C CYS A 195 2.89 -25.07 12.78
N LYS A 196 4.16 -24.79 13.07
CA LYS A 196 5.02 -25.71 13.82
C LYS A 196 4.55 -25.90 15.27
N ALA A 197 3.94 -24.88 15.84
CA ALA A 197 3.30 -24.96 17.17
C ALA A 197 1.91 -25.63 17.14
N GLY A 198 1.41 -26.03 15.98
CA GLY A 198 0.09 -26.66 15.85
C GLY A 198 -1.08 -25.67 15.95
N GLU A 199 -0.83 -24.36 15.85
CA GLU A 199 -1.88 -23.36 15.89
C GLU A 199 -2.73 -23.41 14.62
N LYS A 200 -4.05 -23.54 14.78
CA LYS A 200 -4.99 -23.52 13.65
C LYS A 200 -5.05 -22.14 13.01
N LEU A 201 -5.30 -22.14 11.70
CA LEU A 201 -5.58 -20.89 10.99
C LEU A 201 -6.85 -20.23 11.54
N THR A 202 -6.76 -18.92 11.80
CA THR A 202 -7.89 -18.07 12.21
C THR A 202 -8.71 -17.64 10.99
N GLY A 203 -8.05 -17.46 9.83
CA GLY A 203 -8.72 -17.07 8.59
C GLY A 203 -7.78 -16.91 7.41
N LEU A 204 -8.39 -16.68 6.25
CA LEU A 204 -7.70 -16.32 5.00
C LEU A 204 -7.78 -14.82 4.76
N VAL A 205 -6.69 -14.22 4.34
CA VAL A 205 -6.58 -12.77 4.12
C VAL A 205 -6.17 -12.48 2.68
N ASN A 206 -6.83 -11.51 2.08
CA ASN A 206 -6.47 -10.93 0.79
C ASN A 206 -6.70 -9.40 0.77
N SER A 207 -6.57 -8.76 -0.40
CA SER A 207 -6.78 -7.31 -0.56
C SER A 207 -8.22 -6.84 -0.27
N HIS A 208 -9.20 -7.76 -0.23
CA HIS A 208 -10.61 -7.47 0.04
C HIS A 208 -10.97 -7.64 1.52
N GLY A 209 -10.12 -8.27 2.32
CA GLY A 209 -10.37 -8.47 3.75
C GLY A 209 -10.01 -9.86 4.25
N VAL A 210 -10.70 -10.31 5.30
CA VAL A 210 -10.50 -11.58 5.97
C VAL A 210 -11.75 -12.45 5.87
N SER A 211 -11.53 -13.74 5.61
CA SER A 211 -12.54 -14.80 5.77
C SER A 211 -12.14 -15.67 6.94
N SER A 212 -12.87 -15.57 8.06
CA SER A 212 -12.64 -16.37 9.27
C SER A 212 -13.16 -17.80 9.12
N PHE A 213 -12.57 -18.74 9.85
CA PHE A 213 -13.00 -20.15 9.95
C PHE A 213 -13.82 -20.39 11.21
#